data_32d77d94d9c86c19a2897a7643701d3c
#
_entry.id   32d77d94d9c86c19a2897a7643701d3c
#
_cell.length_a   1.000
_cell.length_b   1.000
_cell.length_c   1.000
_cell.angle_alpha   90.00
_cell.angle_beta   90.00
_cell.angle_gamma   90.00
#
_symmetry.space_group_name_H-M   'P 1'
#
loop_
_entity.id
_entity.type
_entity.pdbx_description
1 polymer ?
#
loop_
_entity_poly.entity_id
_entity_poly.type
_entity_poly.pdbx_seq_one_letter_code
_entity_poly.pdbx_strand_id
1 'polypeptide(L)'
;MAAFSILGNTHANNLPIADVHFHPHPGIHPSAALEKINENHVRWLASGEIKGGKNLRDKYKAFLKDRYLPLGGQSDFNKIFFKDGEEALEDINNPLFKKTIRNLEEEFKKGEIVGVGELFINKKSRDRLARTSNVFAPTYQKVLDLVDKYDGVMQVHVDSDKRAVEQLKMLANYNPSGKIIWAHCGGDTTANEVRMILTSHPNIFCDLSFRHPPMVSQRISAKKPNKKIFDNHSLDNSWKSLIEELPNRFMIGTDTKKLGPYNSAIYAIRNGLLANLSVDTAKKVAIENAERIFNKNQSY
;
A
#
# COMPACT_ATOMS: atom_id res chain seq x y z
N MET A 1 4.58 1.46 40.28
CA MET A 1 3.87 1.30 38.99
C MET A 1 4.77 1.64 37.77
N ALA A 2 5.90 0.95 37.57
CA ALA A 2 6.83 1.24 36.49
C ALA A 2 7.30 0.00 35.70
N ALA A 3 6.62 -1.14 35.86
CA ALA A 3 7.06 -2.40 35.24
C ALA A 3 6.34 -2.74 33.91
N PHE A 4 5.31 -1.99 33.51
CA PHE A 4 4.52 -2.32 32.30
C PHE A 4 5.05 -1.76 30.98
N SER A 5 5.97 -0.78 30.98
CA SER A 5 6.46 -0.18 29.73
C SER A 5 7.67 -0.89 29.10
N ILE A 6 8.37 -1.75 29.83
CA ILE A 6 9.61 -2.39 29.35
C ILE A 6 9.31 -3.65 28.49
N LEU A 7 8.25 -4.36 28.79
CA LEU A 7 7.88 -5.59 28.06
C LEU A 7 7.29 -5.30 26.66
N GLY A 8 6.61 -4.18 26.45
CA GLY A 8 6.06 -3.80 25.14
C GLY A 8 7.10 -3.51 24.08
N ASN A 9 8.22 -2.87 24.42
CA ASN A 9 9.24 -2.47 23.46
C ASN A 9 10.08 -3.62 22.92
N THR A 10 10.30 -4.68 23.69
CA THR A 10 11.11 -5.83 23.25
C THR A 10 10.38 -6.69 22.22
N HIS A 11 9.07 -6.81 22.34
CA HIS A 11 8.26 -7.63 21.44
C HIS A 11 8.22 -7.05 20.01
N ALA A 12 7.92 -5.77 19.86
CA ALA A 12 7.80 -5.09 18.57
C ALA A 12 9.11 -5.11 17.75
N ASN A 13 10.27 -5.09 18.42
CA ASN A 13 11.58 -5.10 17.76
C ASN A 13 11.88 -6.43 17.06
N ASN A 14 11.31 -7.53 17.53
CA ASN A 14 11.57 -8.88 17.00
C ASN A 14 10.49 -9.36 16.02
N LEU A 15 9.39 -8.64 15.86
CA LEU A 15 8.35 -9.03 14.90
C LEU A 15 8.89 -8.97 13.47
N PRO A 16 8.70 -10.01 12.66
CA PRO A 16 8.92 -9.91 11.23
C PRO A 16 7.92 -8.89 10.65
N ILE A 17 8.36 -8.11 9.67
CA ILE A 17 7.53 -7.10 8.99
C ILE A 17 7.35 -7.50 7.53
N ALA A 18 6.12 -7.37 7.02
CA ALA A 18 5.81 -7.31 5.60
C ALA A 18 5.59 -5.84 5.21
N ASP A 19 6.42 -5.30 4.32
CA ASP A 19 6.25 -3.96 3.76
C ASP A 19 5.43 -4.05 2.46
N VAL A 20 4.11 -3.81 2.55
CA VAL A 20 3.20 -3.96 1.41
C VAL A 20 3.18 -2.74 0.49
N HIS A 21 3.99 -1.73 0.77
CA HIS A 21 4.02 -0.49 -0.01
C HIS A 21 5.45 0.06 -0.14
N PHE A 22 6.20 -0.52 -1.04
CA PHE A 22 7.54 -0.10 -1.41
C PHE A 22 7.58 0.27 -2.90
N HIS A 23 8.45 1.19 -3.33
CA HIS A 23 8.60 1.55 -4.73
C HIS A 23 10.00 1.26 -5.26
N PRO A 24 10.19 0.22 -6.09
CA PRO A 24 11.42 0.03 -6.84
C PRO A 24 11.79 1.28 -7.63
N HIS A 25 13.06 1.61 -7.66
CA HIS A 25 13.56 2.78 -8.39
C HIS A 25 14.66 2.37 -9.36
N PRO A 26 14.63 2.83 -10.65
CA PRO A 26 15.63 2.44 -11.66
C PRO A 26 17.08 2.75 -11.28
N GLY A 27 17.28 3.80 -10.46
CA GLY A 27 18.61 4.21 -9.98
C GLY A 27 19.10 3.47 -8.73
N ILE A 28 18.35 2.48 -8.24
CA ILE A 28 18.72 1.69 -7.05
C ILE A 28 18.90 0.24 -7.46
N HIS A 29 20.09 -0.31 -7.19
CA HIS A 29 20.32 -1.74 -7.44
C HIS A 29 19.53 -2.58 -6.43
N PRO A 30 18.89 -3.70 -6.83
CA PRO A 30 18.11 -4.53 -5.92
C PRO A 30 18.88 -5.09 -4.71
N SER A 31 20.20 -5.26 -4.82
CA SER A 31 21.04 -5.68 -3.68
C SER A 31 20.98 -4.70 -2.51
N ALA A 32 20.93 -3.39 -2.80
CA ALA A 32 20.83 -2.39 -1.75
C ALA A 32 19.45 -2.44 -1.06
N ALA A 33 18.37 -2.79 -1.78
CA ALA A 33 17.07 -3.04 -1.17
C ALA A 33 17.12 -4.32 -0.30
N LEU A 34 17.77 -5.39 -0.78
CA LEU A 34 17.96 -6.62 -0.01
C LEU A 34 18.74 -6.37 1.29
N GLU A 35 19.80 -5.57 1.24
CA GLU A 35 20.56 -5.16 2.42
C GLU A 35 19.65 -4.45 3.43
N LYS A 36 18.85 -3.48 2.99
CA LYS A 36 17.93 -2.73 3.86
C LYS A 36 16.86 -3.60 4.51
N ILE A 37 16.26 -4.54 3.79
CA ILE A 37 15.27 -5.44 4.39
C ILE A 37 15.92 -6.44 5.36
N ASN A 38 17.19 -6.84 5.14
CA ASN A 38 17.94 -7.65 6.09
C ASN A 38 18.27 -6.88 7.38
N GLU A 39 18.85 -5.69 7.25
CA GLU A 39 19.17 -4.81 8.39
C GLU A 39 17.95 -4.54 9.29
N ASN A 40 16.77 -4.47 8.71
CA ASN A 40 15.55 -4.09 9.40
C ASN A 40 14.61 -5.28 9.73
N HIS A 41 15.06 -6.52 9.52
CA HIS A 41 14.23 -7.73 9.73
C HIS A 41 12.88 -7.66 9.00
N VAL A 42 12.86 -7.05 7.80
CA VAL A 42 11.70 -7.05 6.91
C VAL A 42 11.70 -8.35 6.12
N ARG A 43 10.65 -9.12 6.22
CA ARG A 43 10.57 -10.47 5.65
C ARG A 43 10.43 -10.45 4.14
N TRP A 44 9.54 -9.59 3.64
CA TRP A 44 9.29 -9.41 2.20
C TRP A 44 8.68 -8.04 1.90
N LEU A 45 8.74 -7.66 0.62
CA LEU A 45 8.19 -6.43 0.06
C LEU A 45 7.09 -6.75 -0.94
N ALA A 46 5.97 -5.99 -0.92
CA ALA A 46 5.08 -5.90 -2.07
C ALA A 46 5.16 -4.49 -2.66
N SER A 47 5.12 -4.39 -3.98
CA SER A 47 5.30 -3.08 -4.60
C SER A 47 4.84 -2.98 -6.04
N GLY A 48 4.33 -1.80 -6.40
CA GLY A 48 4.22 -1.31 -7.75
C GLY A 48 5.40 -0.41 -8.13
N GLU A 49 5.70 -0.32 -9.40
CA GLU A 49 6.75 0.55 -9.94
C GLU A 49 6.17 1.80 -10.59
N ILE A 50 6.51 2.98 -10.06
CA ILE A 50 6.09 4.26 -10.64
C ILE A 50 6.69 4.46 -12.03
N LYS A 51 7.91 3.93 -12.25
CA LYS A 51 8.67 3.98 -13.51
C LYS A 51 9.42 2.67 -13.70
N GLY A 52 9.75 2.36 -14.96
CA GLY A 52 10.55 1.19 -15.30
C GLY A 52 9.75 -0.03 -15.72
N GLY A 53 8.49 -0.13 -15.30
CA GLY A 53 7.56 -1.18 -15.73
C GLY A 53 8.08 -2.59 -15.44
N LYS A 54 7.61 -3.54 -16.22
CA LYS A 54 7.95 -4.97 -16.06
C LYS A 54 9.46 -5.24 -15.92
N ASN A 55 10.30 -4.58 -16.72
CA ASN A 55 11.76 -4.81 -16.68
C ASN A 55 12.35 -4.52 -15.28
N LEU A 56 11.87 -3.49 -14.59
CA LEU A 56 12.33 -3.18 -13.25
C LEU A 56 11.81 -4.20 -12.23
N ARG A 57 10.53 -4.61 -12.34
CA ARG A 57 9.95 -5.66 -11.50
C ARG A 57 10.73 -6.97 -11.63
N ASP A 58 10.98 -7.41 -12.87
CA ASP A 58 11.71 -8.65 -13.15
C ASP A 58 13.13 -8.61 -12.54
N LYS A 59 13.82 -7.47 -12.66
CA LYS A 59 15.12 -7.27 -12.03
C LYS A 59 15.08 -7.41 -10.51
N TYR A 60 14.07 -6.79 -9.86
CA TYR A 60 13.90 -6.94 -8.41
C TYR A 60 13.49 -8.37 -8.03
N LYS A 61 12.58 -9.00 -8.79
CA LYS A 61 12.14 -10.38 -8.57
C LYS A 61 13.27 -11.39 -8.70
N ALA A 62 14.11 -11.24 -9.71
CA ALA A 62 15.28 -12.12 -9.91
C ALA A 62 16.25 -12.05 -8.73
N PHE A 63 16.39 -10.89 -8.11
CA PHE A 63 17.33 -10.66 -7.00
C PHE A 63 16.75 -11.00 -5.63
N LEU A 64 15.53 -10.58 -5.34
CA LEU A 64 14.85 -10.75 -4.05
C LEU A 64 14.06 -12.06 -3.96
N LYS A 65 13.80 -12.71 -5.11
CA LYS A 65 13.10 -14.00 -5.23
C LYS A 65 11.72 -13.98 -4.53
N ASP A 66 11.50 -14.87 -3.58
CA ASP A 66 10.28 -15.02 -2.79
C ASP A 66 10.04 -13.87 -1.80
N ARG A 67 11.05 -13.05 -1.56
CA ARG A 67 10.95 -11.84 -0.71
C ARG A 67 10.43 -10.61 -1.47
N TYR A 68 10.02 -10.76 -2.71
CA TYR A 68 9.43 -9.68 -3.50
C TYR A 68 8.15 -10.14 -4.17
N LEU A 69 7.05 -9.48 -3.86
CA LEU A 69 5.72 -9.69 -4.41
C LEU A 69 5.38 -8.53 -5.37
N PRO A 70 5.55 -8.70 -6.69
CA PRO A 70 5.33 -7.60 -7.63
C PRO A 70 3.84 -7.28 -7.81
N LEU A 71 3.51 -5.98 -7.82
CA LEU A 71 2.24 -5.46 -8.31
C LEU A 71 2.45 -4.85 -9.70
N GLY A 72 1.62 -5.22 -10.67
CA GLY A 72 1.70 -4.69 -12.02
C GLY A 72 0.91 -3.40 -12.24
N GLY A 73 1.02 -2.82 -13.42
CA GLY A 73 0.12 -1.80 -13.95
C GLY A 73 0.42 -0.36 -13.59
N GLN A 74 1.05 -0.05 -12.46
CA GLN A 74 1.24 1.35 -12.04
C GLN A 74 1.92 2.20 -13.12
N SER A 75 3.03 1.74 -13.68
CA SER A 75 3.73 2.46 -14.75
C SER A 75 2.93 2.54 -16.04
N ASP A 76 2.08 1.55 -16.33
CA ASP A 76 1.27 1.53 -17.56
C ASP A 76 0.09 2.49 -17.45
N PHE A 77 -0.59 2.56 -16.30
CA PHE A 77 -1.59 3.59 -16.04
C PHE A 77 -0.99 5.01 -16.05
N ASN A 78 0.23 5.18 -15.55
CA ASN A 78 0.95 6.44 -15.69
C ASN A 78 1.24 6.78 -17.16
N LYS A 79 1.59 5.81 -18.02
CA LYS A 79 1.78 6.02 -19.47
C LYS A 79 0.48 6.45 -20.16
N ILE A 80 -0.67 5.82 -19.82
CA ILE A 80 -1.97 6.23 -20.34
C ILE A 80 -2.22 7.70 -19.99
N PHE A 81 -2.08 8.05 -18.71
CA PHE A 81 -2.28 9.41 -18.21
C PHE A 81 -1.39 10.44 -18.92
N PHE A 82 -0.09 10.15 -19.08
CA PHE A 82 0.85 11.10 -19.70
C PHE A 82 0.69 11.24 -21.20
N LYS A 83 0.20 10.19 -21.87
CA LYS A 83 0.05 10.19 -23.32
C LYS A 83 -1.32 10.68 -23.78
N ASP A 84 -2.37 10.18 -23.14
CA ASP A 84 -3.74 10.33 -23.61
C ASP A 84 -4.61 11.20 -22.66
N GLY A 85 -4.03 11.67 -21.54
CA GLY A 85 -4.72 12.51 -20.57
C GLY A 85 -5.48 11.74 -19.49
N GLU A 86 -6.09 12.50 -18.56
CA GLU A 86 -6.79 11.93 -17.39
C GLU A 86 -8.04 11.16 -17.78
N GLU A 87 -8.81 11.65 -18.73
CA GLU A 87 -10.07 11.02 -19.21
C GLU A 87 -9.83 9.63 -19.79
N ALA A 88 -8.64 9.40 -20.36
CA ALA A 88 -8.26 8.10 -20.89
C ALA A 88 -8.12 7.00 -19.83
N LEU A 89 -7.92 7.39 -18.55
CA LEU A 89 -7.92 6.46 -17.41
C LEU A 89 -9.31 5.92 -17.09
N GLU A 90 -10.36 6.56 -17.58
CA GLU A 90 -11.76 6.17 -17.36
C GLU A 90 -12.36 5.48 -18.59
N ASP A 91 -11.69 5.57 -19.75
CA ASP A 91 -12.17 5.01 -21.01
C ASP A 91 -11.74 3.53 -21.18
N ILE A 92 -12.69 2.62 -20.99
CA ILE A 92 -12.50 1.18 -21.18
C ILE A 92 -12.16 0.83 -22.65
N ASN A 93 -12.41 1.72 -23.59
CA ASN A 93 -12.11 1.53 -25.00
C ASN A 93 -10.74 2.04 -25.41
N ASN A 94 -10.04 2.77 -24.54
CA ASN A 94 -8.69 3.24 -24.82
C ASN A 94 -7.75 2.07 -25.23
N PRO A 95 -7.05 2.15 -26.36
CA PRO A 95 -6.21 1.06 -26.87
C PRO A 95 -5.07 0.67 -25.91
N LEU A 96 -4.48 1.66 -25.21
CA LEU A 96 -3.43 1.39 -24.21
C LEU A 96 -3.99 0.67 -23.00
N PHE A 97 -5.19 1.07 -22.52
CA PHE A 97 -5.87 0.36 -21.44
C PHE A 97 -6.16 -1.11 -21.82
N LYS A 98 -6.75 -1.35 -23.00
CA LYS A 98 -7.01 -2.72 -23.49
C LYS A 98 -5.73 -3.56 -23.57
N LYS A 99 -4.63 -2.95 -24.03
CA LYS A 99 -3.31 -3.61 -24.05
C LYS A 99 -2.82 -3.90 -22.63
N THR A 100 -2.92 -2.93 -21.71
CA THR A 100 -2.49 -3.08 -20.32
C THR A 100 -3.23 -4.23 -19.64
N ILE A 101 -4.56 -4.31 -19.77
CA ILE A 101 -5.36 -5.39 -19.16
C ILE A 101 -4.94 -6.76 -19.68
N ARG A 102 -4.73 -6.91 -21.01
CA ARG A 102 -4.24 -8.19 -21.58
C ARG A 102 -2.87 -8.57 -21.03
N ASN A 103 -1.95 -7.63 -20.93
CA ASN A 103 -0.61 -7.88 -20.39
C ASN A 103 -0.67 -8.30 -18.91
N LEU A 104 -1.45 -7.60 -18.09
CA LEU A 104 -1.64 -7.94 -16.69
C LEU A 104 -2.25 -9.33 -16.51
N GLU A 105 -3.22 -9.68 -17.34
CA GLU A 105 -3.81 -11.04 -17.32
C GLU A 105 -2.77 -12.12 -17.64
N GLU A 106 -1.91 -11.90 -18.63
CA GLU A 106 -0.82 -12.84 -18.96
C GLU A 106 0.23 -12.90 -17.82
N GLU A 107 0.54 -11.79 -17.18
CA GLU A 107 1.46 -11.77 -16.02
C GLU A 107 0.87 -12.53 -14.83
N PHE A 108 -0.43 -12.39 -14.55
CA PHE A 108 -1.11 -13.21 -13.54
C PHE A 108 -1.08 -14.70 -13.86
N LYS A 109 -1.41 -15.11 -15.10
CA LYS A 109 -1.36 -16.51 -15.53
C LYS A 109 0.00 -17.16 -15.33
N LYS A 110 1.07 -16.36 -15.47
CA LYS A 110 2.46 -16.81 -15.27
C LYS A 110 2.94 -16.73 -13.81
N GLY A 111 2.12 -16.18 -12.90
CA GLY A 111 2.55 -15.92 -11.52
C GLY A 111 3.64 -14.84 -11.40
N GLU A 112 3.77 -13.97 -12.41
CA GLU A 112 4.77 -12.89 -12.41
C GLU A 112 4.35 -11.71 -11.52
N ILE A 113 3.05 -11.54 -11.27
CA ILE A 113 2.47 -10.53 -10.37
C ILE A 113 1.46 -11.16 -9.43
N VAL A 114 1.24 -10.53 -8.28
CA VAL A 114 0.27 -10.94 -7.25
C VAL A 114 -0.87 -9.93 -7.08
N GLY A 115 -0.84 -8.85 -7.85
CA GLY A 115 -1.83 -7.78 -7.77
C GLY A 115 -1.54 -6.67 -8.77
N VAL A 116 -2.34 -5.61 -8.70
CA VAL A 116 -2.23 -4.42 -9.54
C VAL A 116 -2.15 -3.18 -8.63
N GLY A 117 -1.16 -2.30 -8.84
CA GLY A 117 -1.01 -1.06 -8.05
C GLY A 117 0.44 -0.64 -7.83
N GLU A 118 0.70 0.43 -7.09
CA GLU A 118 -0.28 1.40 -6.57
C GLU A 118 -0.90 2.21 -7.73
N LEU A 119 -2.20 2.12 -7.94
CA LEU A 119 -2.87 2.94 -8.94
C LEU A 119 -3.18 4.33 -8.37
N PHE A 120 -2.62 5.38 -8.97
CA PHE A 120 -2.99 6.74 -8.64
C PHE A 120 -4.33 7.07 -9.31
N ILE A 121 -5.42 7.07 -8.55
CA ILE A 121 -6.76 7.36 -9.06
C ILE A 121 -7.21 8.75 -8.65
N ASN A 122 -7.17 9.07 -7.35
CA ASN A 122 -7.38 10.41 -6.83
C ASN A 122 -6.16 10.78 -5.96
N LYS A 123 -5.29 11.64 -6.51
CA LYS A 123 -4.04 12.08 -5.89
C LYS A 123 -3.93 13.58 -5.98
N LYS A 124 -4.28 14.28 -4.91
CA LYS A 124 -4.31 15.75 -4.82
C LYS A 124 -2.96 16.38 -4.51
N SER A 125 -1.87 15.76 -4.92
CA SER A 125 -0.54 16.35 -4.80
C SER A 125 -0.33 17.47 -5.83
N ARG A 126 0.73 18.26 -5.66
CA ARG A 126 1.13 19.30 -6.64
C ARG A 126 2.15 18.79 -7.66
N ASP A 127 2.43 17.51 -7.67
CA ASP A 127 3.37 16.91 -8.61
C ASP A 127 2.65 16.53 -9.93
N ARG A 128 3.47 16.18 -10.93
CA ARG A 128 3.00 15.81 -12.26
C ARG A 128 2.13 14.54 -12.31
N LEU A 129 1.99 13.82 -11.19
CA LEU A 129 1.16 12.61 -11.06
C LEU A 129 -0.20 12.94 -10.46
N ALA A 130 -0.48 14.23 -10.16
CA ALA A 130 -1.76 14.66 -9.63
C ALA A 130 -2.89 14.38 -10.62
N ARG A 131 -3.98 13.80 -10.13
CA ARG A 131 -5.19 13.48 -10.88
C ARG A 131 -6.38 13.29 -9.96
N THR A 132 -7.59 13.39 -10.50
CA THR A 132 -8.85 13.30 -9.76
C THR A 132 -9.87 12.43 -10.52
N SER A 133 -9.38 11.35 -11.13
CA SER A 133 -10.19 10.42 -11.92
C SER A 133 -11.29 9.78 -11.07
N ASN A 134 -12.36 9.37 -11.73
CA ASN A 134 -13.48 8.68 -11.11
C ASN A 134 -13.05 7.28 -10.63
N VAL A 135 -13.00 7.07 -9.31
CA VAL A 135 -12.59 5.79 -8.71
C VAL A 135 -13.53 4.64 -9.11
N PHE A 136 -14.78 4.94 -9.44
CA PHE A 136 -15.78 3.98 -9.89
C PHE A 136 -15.86 3.88 -11.43
N ALA A 137 -14.85 4.31 -12.18
CA ALA A 137 -14.84 4.18 -13.63
C ALA A 137 -14.79 2.70 -14.09
N PRO A 138 -15.36 2.38 -15.29
CA PRO A 138 -15.37 1.01 -15.82
C PRO A 138 -13.98 0.38 -15.93
N THR A 139 -12.93 1.17 -16.12
CA THR A 139 -11.55 0.72 -16.16
C THR A 139 -11.09 0.15 -14.82
N TYR A 140 -11.41 0.81 -13.70
CA TYR A 140 -11.03 0.33 -12.36
C TYR A 140 -11.91 -0.83 -11.89
N GLN A 141 -13.19 -0.88 -12.31
CA GLN A 141 -14.03 -2.06 -12.15
C GLN A 141 -13.41 -3.28 -12.84
N LYS A 142 -12.96 -3.11 -14.10
CA LYS A 142 -12.29 -4.16 -14.86
C LYS A 142 -10.99 -4.62 -14.22
N VAL A 143 -10.21 -3.72 -13.61
CA VAL A 143 -9.01 -4.09 -12.85
C VAL A 143 -9.39 -4.89 -11.60
N LEU A 144 -10.43 -4.49 -10.87
CA LEU A 144 -10.89 -5.21 -9.68
C LEU A 144 -11.38 -6.62 -10.03
N ASP A 145 -12.13 -6.79 -11.12
CA ASP A 145 -12.54 -8.10 -11.62
C ASP A 145 -11.34 -8.98 -12.00
N LEU A 146 -10.31 -8.37 -12.62
CA LEU A 146 -9.10 -9.09 -12.99
C LEU A 146 -8.34 -9.59 -11.76
N VAL A 147 -8.14 -8.75 -10.75
CA VAL A 147 -7.42 -9.18 -9.53
C VAL A 147 -8.21 -10.21 -8.74
N ASP A 148 -9.54 -10.08 -8.67
CA ASP A 148 -10.41 -11.07 -8.02
C ASP A 148 -10.32 -12.45 -8.72
N LYS A 149 -10.38 -12.47 -10.06
CA LYS A 149 -10.24 -13.68 -10.86
C LYS A 149 -8.98 -14.49 -10.54
N TYR A 150 -7.89 -13.83 -10.15
CA TYR A 150 -6.60 -14.45 -9.83
C TYR A 150 -6.28 -14.43 -8.32
N ASP A 151 -7.29 -14.17 -7.49
CA ASP A 151 -7.16 -14.04 -6.03
C ASP A 151 -6.05 -13.05 -5.59
N GLY A 152 -5.82 -12.03 -6.43
CA GLY A 152 -4.83 -10.98 -6.22
C GLY A 152 -5.36 -9.81 -5.40
N VAL A 153 -4.61 -8.70 -5.41
CA VAL A 153 -4.96 -7.45 -4.72
C VAL A 153 -4.94 -6.26 -5.67
N MET A 154 -5.83 -5.28 -5.45
CA MET A 154 -5.81 -3.98 -6.10
C MET A 154 -5.39 -2.91 -5.09
N GLN A 155 -4.19 -2.35 -5.22
CA GLN A 155 -3.73 -1.26 -4.36
C GLN A 155 -3.99 0.08 -5.04
N VAL A 156 -4.70 0.99 -4.33
CA VAL A 156 -5.19 2.25 -4.90
C VAL A 156 -4.82 3.45 -4.03
N HIS A 157 -4.33 4.51 -4.67
CA HIS A 157 -4.16 5.82 -4.05
C HIS A 157 -5.44 6.65 -4.28
N VAL A 158 -6.19 6.81 -3.22
CA VAL A 158 -7.39 7.64 -3.18
C VAL A 158 -7.30 8.54 -1.95
N ASP A 159 -7.07 9.84 -2.17
CA ASP A 159 -7.02 10.83 -1.09
C ASP A 159 -8.41 11.02 -0.44
N SER A 160 -8.48 11.62 0.74
CA SER A 160 -9.68 11.83 1.57
C SER A 160 -10.73 12.77 0.96
N ASP A 161 -10.80 12.88 -0.35
CA ASP A 161 -11.87 13.61 -1.03
C ASP A 161 -13.21 12.90 -0.87
N LYS A 162 -14.22 13.60 -0.38
CA LYS A 162 -15.55 13.01 -0.11
C LYS A 162 -16.10 12.25 -1.31
N ARG A 163 -16.03 12.84 -2.53
CA ARG A 163 -16.51 12.20 -3.75
C ARG A 163 -15.70 10.96 -4.09
N ALA A 164 -14.37 11.04 -4.02
CA ALA A 164 -13.50 9.92 -4.33
C ALA A 164 -13.68 8.76 -3.34
N VAL A 165 -13.86 9.06 -2.05
CA VAL A 165 -14.16 8.06 -1.02
C VAL A 165 -15.51 7.38 -1.25
N GLU A 166 -16.55 8.12 -1.61
CA GLU A 166 -17.85 7.50 -1.98
C GLU A 166 -17.71 6.60 -3.22
N GLN A 167 -16.93 7.01 -4.21
CA GLN A 167 -16.64 6.19 -5.39
C GLN A 167 -15.81 4.94 -5.04
N LEU A 168 -14.88 5.01 -4.08
CA LEU A 168 -14.15 3.84 -3.56
C LEU A 168 -15.10 2.84 -2.90
N LYS A 169 -16.07 3.31 -2.13
CA LYS A 169 -17.12 2.48 -1.53
C LYS A 169 -18.01 1.82 -2.60
N MET A 170 -18.35 2.57 -3.65
CA MET A 170 -19.08 2.02 -4.80
C MET A 170 -18.28 0.93 -5.51
N LEU A 171 -16.97 1.12 -5.70
CA LEU A 171 -16.08 0.12 -6.29
C LEU A 171 -15.99 -1.15 -5.42
N ALA A 172 -15.89 -0.98 -4.10
CA ALA A 172 -15.87 -2.11 -3.16
C ALA A 172 -17.20 -2.90 -3.16
N ASN A 173 -18.33 -2.21 -3.26
CA ASN A 173 -19.66 -2.83 -3.36
C ASN A 173 -19.92 -3.49 -4.73
N TYR A 174 -19.29 -3.02 -5.80
CA TYR A 174 -19.40 -3.60 -7.14
C TYR A 174 -18.86 -5.02 -7.19
N ASN A 175 -17.71 -5.27 -6.56
CA ASN A 175 -17.13 -6.61 -6.45
C ASN A 175 -16.69 -6.87 -4.99
N PRO A 176 -17.59 -7.43 -4.16
CA PRO A 176 -17.31 -7.67 -2.74
C PRO A 176 -16.23 -8.72 -2.44
N SER A 177 -15.89 -9.60 -3.41
CA SER A 177 -14.80 -10.57 -3.30
C SER A 177 -13.44 -9.97 -3.64
N GLY A 178 -13.41 -8.90 -4.45
CA GLY A 178 -12.18 -8.25 -4.87
C GLY A 178 -11.48 -7.52 -3.71
N LYS A 179 -10.22 -7.85 -3.46
CA LYS A 179 -9.42 -7.29 -2.36
C LYS A 179 -8.84 -5.92 -2.75
N ILE A 180 -9.24 -4.85 -2.05
CA ILE A 180 -8.77 -3.48 -2.26
C ILE A 180 -7.86 -3.08 -1.10
N ILE A 181 -6.62 -2.67 -1.38
CA ILE A 181 -5.73 -2.02 -0.42
C ILE A 181 -5.79 -0.52 -0.65
N TRP A 182 -6.39 0.20 0.30
CA TRP A 182 -6.47 1.65 0.28
C TRP A 182 -5.15 2.23 0.82
N ALA A 183 -4.31 2.69 -0.08
CA ALA A 183 -3.00 3.24 0.24
C ALA A 183 -3.11 4.43 1.21
N HIS A 184 -2.26 4.44 2.24
CA HIS A 184 -2.20 5.48 3.26
C HIS A 184 -3.50 5.68 4.06
N CYS A 185 -4.48 4.77 3.94
CA CYS A 185 -5.85 5.00 4.43
C CYS A 185 -6.38 6.39 4.02
N GLY A 186 -6.14 6.82 2.76
CA GLY A 186 -6.57 8.11 2.23
C GLY A 186 -5.78 9.33 2.71
N GLY A 187 -4.63 9.14 3.36
CA GLY A 187 -3.64 10.18 3.66
C GLY A 187 -3.98 11.11 4.82
N ASP A 188 -5.01 11.91 4.76
CA ASP A 188 -5.43 12.87 5.81
C ASP A 188 -6.76 12.53 6.49
N THR A 189 -7.34 11.34 6.23
CA THR A 189 -8.54 10.84 6.91
C THR A 189 -8.35 10.73 8.42
N THR A 190 -9.45 10.88 9.14
CA THR A 190 -9.52 10.64 10.58
C THR A 190 -9.77 9.16 10.88
N ALA A 191 -9.45 8.71 12.08
CA ALA A 191 -9.73 7.34 12.53
C ALA A 191 -11.23 7.00 12.43
N ASN A 192 -12.11 7.96 12.71
CA ASN A 192 -13.56 7.73 12.65
C ASN A 192 -14.07 7.55 11.21
N GLU A 193 -13.56 8.33 10.25
CA GLU A 193 -13.89 8.14 8.83
C GLU A 193 -13.44 6.78 8.34
N VAL A 194 -12.21 6.37 8.67
CA VAL A 194 -11.68 5.05 8.30
C VAL A 194 -12.49 3.92 8.95
N ARG A 195 -12.89 4.08 10.24
CA ARG A 195 -13.75 3.11 10.93
C ARG A 195 -15.04 2.86 10.16
N MET A 196 -15.76 3.92 9.80
CA MET A 196 -17.02 3.82 9.07
C MET A 196 -16.85 3.07 7.74
N ILE A 197 -15.79 3.37 7.00
CA ILE A 197 -15.50 2.74 5.70
C ILE A 197 -15.17 1.26 5.89
N LEU A 198 -14.23 0.94 6.77
CA LEU A 198 -13.75 -0.44 6.94
C LEU A 198 -14.83 -1.36 7.56
N THR A 199 -15.68 -0.84 8.44
CA THR A 199 -16.79 -1.62 9.02
C THR A 199 -17.82 -1.98 7.97
N SER A 200 -18.12 -1.07 7.04
CA SER A 200 -19.15 -1.28 6.01
C SER A 200 -18.66 -2.04 4.77
N HIS A 201 -17.34 -2.09 4.53
CA HIS A 201 -16.75 -2.69 3.33
C HIS A 201 -15.64 -3.69 3.72
N PRO A 202 -16.00 -4.98 3.93
CA PRO A 202 -15.08 -6.00 4.43
C PRO A 202 -13.92 -6.31 3.48
N ASN A 203 -14.01 -5.94 2.22
CA ASN A 203 -12.98 -6.13 1.20
C ASN A 203 -12.03 -4.94 1.01
N ILE A 204 -12.19 -3.83 1.79
CA ILE A 204 -11.21 -2.74 1.84
C ILE A 204 -10.26 -2.96 3.01
N PHE A 205 -8.96 -2.91 2.75
CA PHE A 205 -7.86 -2.96 3.71
C PHE A 205 -7.06 -1.67 3.65
N CYS A 206 -6.35 -1.32 4.71
CA CYS A 206 -5.51 -0.13 4.77
C CYS A 206 -4.04 -0.49 4.88
N ASP A 207 -3.16 0.12 4.10
CA ASP A 207 -1.77 0.23 4.49
C ASP A 207 -1.52 1.56 5.25
N LEU A 208 -0.64 1.51 6.24
CA LEU A 208 -0.33 2.65 7.10
C LEU A 208 0.91 3.43 6.61
N SER A 209 1.29 3.24 5.36
CA SER A 209 2.39 3.97 4.73
C SER A 209 2.12 5.47 4.68
N PHE A 210 3.17 6.26 4.58
CA PHE A 210 3.10 7.72 4.50
C PHE A 210 2.42 8.42 5.70
N ARG A 211 2.20 7.72 6.81
CA ARG A 211 1.59 8.23 8.05
C ARG A 211 2.60 8.46 9.17
N HIS A 212 3.89 8.33 8.90
CA HIS A 212 5.00 8.43 9.85
C HIS A 212 5.94 9.61 9.55
N PRO A 213 6.74 10.09 10.55
CA PRO A 213 7.47 11.35 10.48
C PRO A 213 8.36 11.56 9.26
N PRO A 214 9.21 10.60 8.83
CA PRO A 214 10.12 10.85 7.72
C PRO A 214 9.40 11.17 6.40
N MET A 215 8.20 10.63 6.21
CA MET A 215 7.44 10.81 4.98
C MET A 215 6.52 12.04 5.04
N VAL A 216 5.94 12.33 6.19
CA VAL A 216 5.09 13.52 6.39
C VAL A 216 5.90 14.81 6.24
N SER A 217 7.13 14.85 6.75
CA SER A 217 8.00 16.02 6.64
C SER A 217 8.37 16.39 5.20
N GLN A 218 8.36 15.44 4.27
CA GLN A 218 8.65 15.68 2.87
C GLN A 218 7.50 16.40 2.12
N ARG A 219 6.30 16.45 2.71
CA ARG A 219 5.11 17.09 2.12
C ARG A 219 4.75 18.44 2.74
N ILE A 220 5.62 19.08 3.50
CA ILE A 220 5.38 20.41 4.11
C ILE A 220 4.93 21.47 3.10
N SER A 221 5.24 21.30 1.81
CA SER A 221 4.79 22.20 0.73
C SER A 221 3.36 21.91 0.22
N ALA A 222 2.70 20.86 0.66
CA ALA A 222 1.32 20.57 0.25
C ALA A 222 0.33 21.34 1.12
N LYS A 223 -0.76 21.86 0.50
CA LYS A 223 -1.82 22.58 1.25
C LYS A 223 -2.52 21.72 2.30
N LYS A 224 -2.43 20.39 2.20
CA LYS A 224 -2.88 19.41 3.19
C LYS A 224 -1.84 18.30 3.28
N PRO A 225 -0.93 18.31 4.25
CA PRO A 225 -0.02 17.20 4.48
C PRO A 225 -0.82 15.96 4.93
N ASN A 226 -0.34 14.76 4.57
CA ASN A 226 -0.85 13.55 5.19
C ASN A 226 -0.79 13.69 6.71
N LYS A 227 -1.85 13.29 7.38
CA LYS A 227 -1.92 13.42 8.82
C LYS A 227 -1.06 12.35 9.47
N LYS A 228 -0.02 12.77 10.18
CA LYS A 228 0.78 11.90 11.01
C LYS A 228 -0.11 11.21 12.04
N ILE A 229 -0.02 9.88 12.16
CA ILE A 229 -0.78 9.11 13.16
C ILE A 229 0.12 8.46 14.20
N PHE A 230 1.40 8.31 13.92
CA PHE A 230 2.41 7.87 14.89
C PHE A 230 3.73 8.61 14.64
N ASP A 231 4.58 8.63 15.64
CA ASP A 231 5.96 9.12 15.56
C ASP A 231 6.95 8.02 15.99
N ASN A 232 8.13 8.39 16.45
CA ASN A 232 9.14 7.41 16.87
C ASN A 232 8.84 6.75 18.24
N HIS A 233 7.80 7.18 18.94
CA HIS A 233 7.56 6.77 20.33
C HIS A 233 6.07 6.57 20.66
N SER A 234 5.18 7.17 19.90
CA SER A 234 3.75 7.23 20.24
C SER A 234 2.84 7.00 19.04
N LEU A 235 1.67 6.47 19.30
CA LEU A 235 0.56 6.28 18.37
C LEU A 235 -0.62 7.16 18.85
N ASP A 236 -1.26 7.89 17.93
CA ASP A 236 -2.48 8.64 18.21
C ASP A 236 -3.56 7.74 18.83
N ASN A 237 -4.16 8.17 19.92
CA ASN A 237 -5.11 7.35 20.70
C ASN A 237 -6.35 6.94 19.89
N SER A 238 -6.84 7.78 18.98
CA SER A 238 -8.00 7.47 18.15
C SER A 238 -7.66 6.39 17.10
N TRP A 239 -6.45 6.43 16.56
CA TRP A 239 -5.93 5.41 15.64
C TRP A 239 -5.57 4.12 16.36
N LYS A 240 -5.00 4.21 17.58
CA LYS A 240 -4.79 3.03 18.42
C LYS A 240 -6.10 2.28 18.67
N SER A 241 -7.13 3.01 19.12
CA SER A 241 -8.45 2.43 19.34
C SER A 241 -9.03 1.77 18.08
N LEU A 242 -8.92 2.43 16.94
CA LEU A 242 -9.39 1.89 15.66
C LEU A 242 -8.64 0.62 15.24
N ILE A 243 -7.31 0.61 15.36
CA ILE A 243 -6.49 -0.55 14.95
C ILE A 243 -6.74 -1.74 15.88
N GLU A 244 -6.88 -1.52 17.18
CA GLU A 244 -7.23 -2.58 18.15
C GLU A 244 -8.66 -3.13 17.93
N GLU A 245 -9.60 -2.28 17.51
CA GLU A 245 -10.99 -2.68 17.19
C GLU A 245 -11.06 -3.49 15.88
N LEU A 246 -10.28 -3.13 14.88
CA LEU A 246 -10.29 -3.75 13.55
C LEU A 246 -8.92 -4.35 13.18
N PRO A 247 -8.32 -5.22 14.02
CA PRO A 247 -6.92 -5.61 13.90
C PRO A 247 -6.58 -6.36 12.60
N ASN A 248 -7.58 -6.93 11.93
CA ASN A 248 -7.42 -7.69 10.69
C ASN A 248 -7.44 -6.84 9.41
N ARG A 249 -7.47 -5.49 9.54
CA ARG A 249 -7.72 -4.58 8.43
C ARG A 249 -6.53 -3.70 8.05
N PHE A 250 -5.47 -3.70 8.85
CA PHE A 250 -4.31 -2.82 8.69
C PHE A 250 -3.04 -3.60 8.38
N MET A 251 -2.18 -3.00 7.57
CA MET A 251 -0.87 -3.55 7.18
C MET A 251 0.20 -2.47 7.22
N ILE A 252 1.46 -2.88 7.28
CA ILE A 252 2.61 -2.00 7.22
C ILE A 252 2.93 -1.66 5.75
N GLY A 253 3.24 -0.38 5.50
CA GLY A 253 3.83 0.09 4.27
C GLY A 253 4.81 1.22 4.56
N THR A 254 5.85 1.38 3.76
CA THR A 254 6.81 2.49 3.90
C THR A 254 6.60 3.61 2.89
N ASP A 255 6.08 3.34 1.70
CA ASP A 255 6.02 4.22 0.52
C ASP A 255 7.39 4.82 0.18
N THR A 256 8.47 4.10 0.46
CA THR A 256 9.82 4.61 0.19
C THR A 256 10.23 4.35 -1.25
N LYS A 257 10.71 5.42 -1.91
CA LYS A 257 11.29 5.43 -3.27
C LYS A 257 12.81 5.53 -3.24
N LYS A 258 13.36 5.85 -2.06
CA LYS A 258 14.79 6.00 -1.79
C LYS A 258 15.12 5.25 -0.51
N LEU A 259 16.27 4.59 -0.49
CA LEU A 259 16.66 3.76 0.67
C LEU A 259 17.12 4.59 1.89
N GLY A 260 17.47 5.88 1.71
CA GLY A 260 17.91 6.74 2.82
C GLY A 260 16.89 6.81 3.98
N PRO A 261 15.60 7.11 3.75
CA PRO A 261 14.61 7.19 4.82
C PRO A 261 14.08 5.81 5.29
N TYR A 262 14.48 4.69 4.65
CA TYR A 262 13.91 3.37 4.94
C TYR A 262 14.11 2.95 6.40
N ASN A 263 15.33 3.03 6.90
CA ASN A 263 15.64 2.66 8.29
C ASN A 263 14.84 3.51 9.30
N SER A 264 14.71 4.82 9.05
CA SER A 264 13.93 5.73 9.90
C SER A 264 12.43 5.40 9.86
N ALA A 265 11.90 4.99 8.70
CA ALA A 265 10.52 4.56 8.55
C ALA A 265 10.26 3.28 9.36
N ILE A 266 11.10 2.27 9.22
CA ILE A 266 10.96 1.01 9.98
C ILE A 266 11.16 1.25 11.47
N TYR A 267 12.10 2.13 11.87
CA TYR A 267 12.25 2.51 13.28
C TYR A 267 10.96 3.11 13.86
N ALA A 268 10.35 4.08 13.16
CA ALA A 268 9.08 4.68 13.60
C ALA A 268 7.94 3.66 13.64
N ILE A 269 7.86 2.76 12.66
CA ILE A 269 6.88 1.67 12.63
C ILE A 269 7.03 0.77 13.86
N ARG A 270 8.25 0.33 14.19
CA ARG A 270 8.48 -0.55 15.34
C ARG A 270 8.18 0.13 16.67
N ASN A 271 8.74 1.32 16.88
CA ASN A 271 8.71 1.99 18.18
C ASN A 271 7.47 2.88 18.37
N GLY A 272 6.96 3.49 17.31
CA GLY A 272 5.81 4.38 17.36
C GLY A 272 4.48 3.70 17.11
N LEU A 273 4.42 2.74 16.19
CA LEU A 273 3.18 2.04 15.87
C LEU A 273 3.07 0.71 16.64
N LEU A 274 3.92 -0.27 16.31
CA LEU A 274 3.77 -1.65 16.80
C LEU A 274 3.97 -1.77 18.33
N ALA A 275 4.91 -1.02 18.91
CA ALA A 275 5.14 -1.03 20.35
C ALA A 275 3.98 -0.42 21.19
N ASN A 276 3.08 0.30 20.55
CA ASN A 276 1.90 0.91 21.19
C ASN A 276 0.61 0.09 21.00
N LEU A 277 0.66 -1.03 20.30
CA LEU A 277 -0.44 -1.97 20.13
C LEU A 277 -0.31 -3.17 21.07
N SER A 278 -1.42 -3.88 21.30
CA SER A 278 -1.37 -5.19 21.94
C SER A 278 -0.53 -6.17 21.12
N VAL A 279 0.05 -7.17 21.77
CA VAL A 279 0.95 -8.16 21.13
C VAL A 279 0.29 -8.80 19.92
N ASP A 280 -0.95 -9.24 20.06
CA ASP A 280 -1.70 -9.92 19.01
C ASP A 280 -2.03 -8.97 17.84
N THR A 281 -2.45 -7.74 18.13
CA THR A 281 -2.72 -6.73 17.11
C THR A 281 -1.43 -6.32 16.39
N ALA A 282 -0.34 -6.12 17.11
CA ALA A 282 0.96 -5.79 16.53
C ALA A 282 1.43 -6.88 15.54
N LYS A 283 1.28 -8.15 15.88
CA LYS A 283 1.64 -9.28 15.01
C LYS A 283 0.78 -9.32 13.73
N LYS A 284 -0.53 -9.13 13.86
CA LYS A 284 -1.45 -9.05 12.72
C LYS A 284 -1.07 -7.92 11.77
N VAL A 285 -0.86 -6.72 12.31
CA VAL A 285 -0.52 -5.52 11.53
C VAL A 285 0.87 -5.64 10.90
N ALA A 286 1.84 -6.22 11.62
CA ALA A 286 3.21 -6.35 11.14
C ALA A 286 3.34 -7.31 9.94
N ILE A 287 2.62 -8.42 9.95
CA ILE A 287 2.83 -9.47 8.95
C ILE A 287 1.60 -10.33 8.63
N GLU A 288 0.83 -10.82 9.61
CA GLU A 288 -0.18 -11.85 9.37
C GLU A 288 -1.28 -11.41 8.40
N ASN A 289 -1.74 -10.15 8.51
CA ASN A 289 -2.72 -9.60 7.57
C ASN A 289 -2.17 -9.57 6.15
N ALA A 290 -0.93 -9.14 5.98
CA ALA A 290 -0.29 -9.08 4.68
C ALA A 290 -0.12 -10.49 4.09
N GLU A 291 0.32 -11.48 4.88
CA GLU A 291 0.41 -12.87 4.42
C GLU A 291 -0.94 -13.42 3.98
N ARG A 292 -2.00 -13.18 4.75
CA ARG A 292 -3.36 -13.59 4.42
C ARG A 292 -3.90 -12.91 3.15
N ILE A 293 -3.72 -11.59 3.02
CA ILE A 293 -4.26 -10.81 1.91
C ILE A 293 -3.55 -11.13 0.59
N PHE A 294 -2.23 -11.34 0.64
CA PHE A 294 -1.40 -11.69 -0.51
C PHE A 294 -1.27 -13.20 -0.75
N ASN A 295 -2.00 -14.03 -0.01
CA ASN A 295 -1.95 -15.50 -0.08
C ASN A 295 -0.53 -16.05 0.03
N LYS A 296 0.30 -15.40 0.82
CA LYS A 296 1.67 -15.84 1.06
C LYS A 296 1.67 -16.85 2.21
N ASN A 297 1.72 -18.15 1.86
CA ASN A 297 1.80 -19.20 2.85
C ASN A 297 2.98 -18.98 3.78
N GLN A 298 2.76 -19.20 5.08
CA GLN A 298 3.80 -19.20 6.10
C GLN A 298 4.69 -20.44 5.89
N SER A 299 5.64 -20.36 4.94
CA SER A 299 6.73 -21.31 4.90
C SER A 299 7.77 -20.84 5.94
N TYR A 300 7.68 -21.42 7.13
CA TYR A 300 8.67 -21.26 8.20
C TYR A 300 9.89 -22.16 7.95
#